data_ac00c28f1aa37ce694da6ed9c3447f94
#
_entry.id   ac00c28f1aa37ce694da6ed9c3447f94
#
_cell.length_a   1.000
_cell.length_b   1.000
_cell.length_c   1.000
_cell.angle_alpha   90.00
_cell.angle_beta   90.00
_cell.angle_gamma   90.00
#
_symmetry.space_group_name_H-M   'P 1'
#
loop_
_entity.id
_entity.type
_entity.pdbx_description
1 polymer ?
#
loop_
_entity_poly.entity_id
_entity_poly.type
_entity_poly.pdbx_seq_one_letter_code
_entity_poly.pdbx_strand_id
1 'polypeptide(L)'
;MKLKYTAAWVGLTAAAMMTATACGSDGAKTATETADKAVDKASTVMAALTRATDRTEELGSAQIRTTTTLEAAGGEPVSMDGTYSWGDGAAMDVEMDTAAAQMSALQDDPTTRVVMVDGAYYYDIDPQPSGPIAGKEWMRVDVAAVTGEAGADNMAANADPTAGLRYLTASSEVEDLGKETVLGKETTHYRGSVGAEHIEKSKLTGAEKKAAIAALEANGGKMTCDIWVDGKDLPVRMSQTGAGMTVQMDFLKFGTTKEITAPPAAETGDLSEQVRQQRDAAIGQ
;
A
#
# COMPACT_ATOMS: atom_id res chain seq x y z
N MET A 1 9.61 50.76 34.10
CA MET A 1 10.26 51.44 32.96
C MET A 1 9.55 51.01 31.68
N LYS A 2 8.93 51.96 31.03
CA LYS A 2 8.23 51.80 29.76
C LYS A 2 9.24 51.94 28.63
N LEU A 3 9.23 51.05 27.64
CA LEU A 3 9.71 51.41 26.31
C LEU A 3 8.78 50.75 25.27
N LYS A 4 8.03 51.61 24.61
CA LYS A 4 7.28 51.37 23.39
C LYS A 4 8.27 51.48 22.22
N TYR A 5 8.22 50.58 21.27
CA TYR A 5 8.63 50.89 19.91
C TYR A 5 7.56 50.46 18.90
N THR A 6 7.15 51.45 18.21
CA THR A 6 6.16 51.56 17.14
C THR A 6 6.71 50.99 15.83
N ALA A 7 5.77 50.50 15.06
CA ALA A 7 5.67 50.25 13.63
C ALA A 7 6.74 50.86 12.70
N ALA A 8 7.09 50.09 11.69
CA ALA A 8 7.37 50.58 10.36
C ALA A 8 6.97 49.56 9.31
N TRP A 9 5.91 49.88 8.62
CA TRP A 9 5.54 49.32 7.32
C TRP A 9 6.56 49.86 6.29
N VAL A 10 7.22 48.97 5.57
CA VAL A 10 7.87 49.29 4.30
C VAL A 10 7.42 48.29 3.28
N GLY A 11 6.46 48.69 2.49
CA GLY A 11 6.15 48.05 1.21
C GLY A 11 7.30 48.26 0.25
N LEU A 12 7.75 47.21 -0.38
CA LEU A 12 8.61 47.29 -1.55
C LEU A 12 7.96 46.50 -2.68
N THR A 13 7.14 47.15 -3.45
CA THR A 13 6.75 46.75 -4.80
C THR A 13 7.95 46.94 -5.72
N ALA A 14 8.68 45.89 -5.99
CA ALA A 14 9.65 45.91 -7.08
C ALA A 14 9.00 45.29 -8.33
N ALA A 15 8.32 46.14 -9.09
CA ALA A 15 7.98 45.84 -10.48
C ALA A 15 9.27 45.99 -11.30
N ALA A 16 9.98 44.88 -11.52
CA ALA A 16 11.03 44.86 -12.51
C ALA A 16 10.40 44.62 -13.90
N MET A 17 10.08 45.70 -14.57
CA MET A 17 9.88 45.69 -16.02
C MET A 17 11.23 45.45 -16.67
N MET A 18 11.52 44.21 -17.05
CA MET A 18 12.52 43.94 -18.05
C MET A 18 11.88 44.06 -19.43
N THR A 19 12.09 45.19 -20.04
CA THR A 19 11.91 45.37 -21.48
C THR A 19 13.05 44.63 -22.19
N ALA A 20 12.82 43.36 -22.50
CA ALA A 20 13.64 42.61 -23.46
C ALA A 20 13.01 42.86 -24.85
N THR A 21 13.50 43.82 -25.57
CA THR A 21 13.38 43.85 -27.02
C THR A 21 14.26 42.75 -27.59
N ALA A 22 13.68 41.60 -27.89
CA ALA A 22 14.27 40.62 -28.73
C ALA A 22 13.25 40.14 -29.75
N CYS A 23 13.49 40.47 -31.00
CA CYS A 23 12.88 39.85 -32.16
C CYS A 23 13.06 38.32 -32.10
N GLY A 24 11.97 37.58 -32.16
CA GLY A 24 11.96 36.14 -32.25
C GLY A 24 10.62 35.56 -31.87
N SER A 25 9.66 35.55 -32.81
CA SER A 25 8.30 35.00 -32.58
C SER A 25 8.24 33.49 -32.39
N ASP A 26 9.39 32.81 -32.43
CA ASP A 26 9.46 31.33 -32.33
C ASP A 26 9.65 30.82 -30.87
N GLY A 27 10.30 31.61 -30.00
CA GLY A 27 10.56 31.17 -28.62
C GLY A 27 9.32 31.10 -27.74
N ALA A 28 8.35 32.01 -27.90
CA ALA A 28 7.11 32.04 -27.14
C ALA A 28 6.15 30.90 -27.55
N LYS A 29 6.11 30.55 -28.84
CA LYS A 29 5.31 29.42 -29.35
C LYS A 29 5.86 28.09 -28.82
N THR A 30 7.18 27.92 -28.81
CA THR A 30 7.81 26.68 -28.31
C THR A 30 7.57 26.47 -26.82
N ALA A 31 7.62 27.53 -26.02
CA ALA A 31 7.33 27.43 -24.57
C ALA A 31 5.86 27.09 -24.29
N THR A 32 4.91 27.67 -25.03
CA THR A 32 3.49 27.37 -24.90
C THR A 32 3.18 25.94 -25.38
N GLU A 33 3.70 25.53 -26.52
CA GLU A 33 3.53 24.16 -27.03
C GLU A 33 4.15 23.09 -26.10
N THR A 34 5.24 23.40 -25.41
CA THR A 34 5.86 22.49 -24.44
C THR A 34 5.02 22.39 -23.17
N ALA A 35 4.46 23.52 -22.70
CA ALA A 35 3.56 23.54 -21.54
C ALA A 35 2.24 22.78 -21.84
N ASP A 36 1.64 23.01 -23.01
CA ASP A 36 0.41 22.32 -23.42
C ASP A 36 0.64 20.80 -23.53
N LYS A 37 1.76 20.35 -24.12
CA LYS A 37 2.12 18.92 -24.20
C LYS A 37 2.37 18.32 -22.82
N ALA A 38 2.93 19.05 -21.87
CA ALA A 38 3.13 18.57 -20.51
C ALA A 38 1.81 18.40 -19.75
N VAL A 39 0.88 19.34 -19.91
CA VAL A 39 -0.47 19.26 -19.33
C VAL A 39 -1.25 18.10 -19.96
N ASP A 40 -1.19 17.91 -21.27
CA ASP A 40 -1.85 16.81 -21.96
C ASP A 40 -1.28 15.44 -21.51
N LYS A 41 0.04 15.35 -21.32
CA LYS A 41 0.69 14.13 -20.83
C LYS A 41 0.26 13.81 -19.40
N ALA A 42 0.25 14.78 -18.49
CA ALA A 42 -0.19 14.59 -17.11
C ALA A 42 -1.67 14.15 -17.04
N SER A 43 -2.54 14.77 -17.84
CA SER A 43 -3.95 14.40 -17.90
C SER A 43 -4.16 12.97 -18.43
N THR A 44 -3.35 12.54 -19.38
CA THR A 44 -3.39 11.17 -19.94
C THR A 44 -2.95 10.14 -18.89
N VAL A 45 -1.89 10.40 -18.13
CA VAL A 45 -1.42 9.57 -17.02
C VAL A 45 -2.50 9.41 -15.95
N MET A 46 -3.09 10.53 -15.52
CA MET A 46 -4.17 10.51 -14.52
C MET A 46 -5.39 9.73 -15.00
N ALA A 47 -5.79 9.90 -16.25
CA ALA A 47 -6.89 9.13 -16.83
C ALA A 47 -6.61 7.63 -16.88
N ALA A 48 -5.38 7.22 -17.20
CA ALA A 48 -4.98 5.80 -17.20
C ALA A 48 -5.01 5.21 -15.80
N LEU A 49 -4.47 5.91 -14.78
CA LEU A 49 -4.49 5.47 -13.40
C LEU A 49 -5.92 5.40 -12.83
N THR A 50 -6.78 6.35 -13.17
CA THR A 50 -8.19 6.32 -12.76
C THR A 50 -8.89 5.09 -13.33
N ARG A 51 -8.74 4.80 -14.64
CA ARG A 51 -9.31 3.59 -15.24
C ARG A 51 -8.77 2.31 -14.59
N ALA A 52 -7.47 2.28 -14.28
CA ALA A 52 -6.87 1.13 -13.60
C ALA A 52 -7.44 0.94 -12.18
N THR A 53 -7.68 2.03 -11.46
CA THR A 53 -8.34 2.00 -10.15
C THR A 53 -9.75 1.45 -10.27
N ASP A 54 -10.60 2.07 -11.09
CA ASP A 54 -12.00 1.69 -11.28
C ASP A 54 -12.12 0.21 -11.71
N ARG A 55 -11.25 -0.21 -12.65
CA ARG A 55 -11.26 -1.59 -13.15
C ARG A 55 -10.81 -2.61 -12.11
N THR A 56 -9.85 -2.26 -11.27
CA THR A 56 -9.38 -3.11 -10.17
C THR A 56 -10.47 -3.24 -9.10
N GLU A 57 -11.09 -2.13 -8.71
CA GLU A 57 -12.22 -2.12 -7.75
C GLU A 57 -13.39 -3.00 -8.24
N GLU A 58 -13.77 -2.88 -9.51
CA GLU A 58 -14.85 -3.67 -10.11
C GLU A 58 -14.63 -5.19 -10.01
N LEU A 59 -13.37 -5.64 -10.11
CA LEU A 59 -13.03 -7.07 -10.10
C LEU A 59 -12.99 -7.67 -8.70
N GLY A 60 -12.73 -6.87 -7.67
CA GLY A 60 -12.85 -7.19 -6.26
C GLY A 60 -11.91 -8.29 -5.73
N SER A 61 -11.16 -8.98 -6.59
CA SER A 61 -10.25 -10.06 -6.15
C SER A 61 -9.24 -10.45 -7.23
N ALA A 62 -8.11 -11.05 -6.80
CA ALA A 62 -7.10 -11.60 -7.69
C ALA A 62 -6.32 -12.76 -7.06
N GLN A 63 -5.75 -13.61 -7.92
CA GLN A 63 -4.59 -14.42 -7.54
C GLN A 63 -3.37 -13.51 -7.56
N ILE A 64 -2.60 -13.54 -6.49
CA ILE A 64 -1.44 -12.67 -6.29
C ILE A 64 -0.20 -13.47 -5.92
N ARG A 65 0.95 -12.84 -6.18
CA ARG A 65 2.21 -13.11 -5.48
C ARG A 65 2.65 -11.81 -4.81
N THR A 66 2.84 -11.85 -3.51
CA THR A 66 3.40 -10.72 -2.76
C THR A 66 4.81 -11.06 -2.33
N THR A 67 5.74 -10.12 -2.52
CA THR A 67 7.12 -10.25 -2.04
C THR A 67 7.45 -9.04 -1.18
N THR A 68 7.86 -9.28 0.06
CA THR A 68 8.29 -8.24 1.00
C THR A 68 9.78 -8.38 1.24
N THR A 69 10.51 -7.28 1.07
CA THR A 69 11.93 -7.18 1.36
C THR A 69 12.15 -6.15 2.46
N LEU A 70 12.88 -6.53 3.52
CA LEU A 70 13.23 -5.67 4.64
C LEU A 70 14.74 -5.53 4.71
N GLU A 71 15.30 -4.34 4.46
CA GLU A 71 16.74 -4.09 4.54
C GLU A 71 17.31 -4.39 5.93
N ALA A 72 16.59 -4.02 6.99
CA ALA A 72 16.96 -4.27 8.37
C ALA A 72 17.05 -5.77 8.73
N ALA A 73 16.36 -6.64 7.98
CA ALA A 73 16.39 -8.10 8.15
C ALA A 73 17.37 -8.80 7.20
N GLY A 74 18.32 -8.05 6.60
CA GLY A 74 19.33 -8.59 5.68
C GLY A 74 18.91 -8.58 4.21
N GLY A 75 17.71 -8.04 3.90
CA GLY A 75 17.24 -7.87 2.52
C GLY A 75 16.76 -9.16 1.84
N GLU A 76 16.63 -10.27 2.55
CA GLU A 76 16.06 -11.49 1.98
C GLU A 76 14.56 -11.32 1.73
N PRO A 77 14.06 -11.62 0.51
CA PRO A 77 12.66 -11.48 0.18
C PRO A 77 11.83 -12.59 0.81
N VAL A 78 10.72 -12.23 1.44
CA VAL A 78 9.67 -13.16 1.89
C VAL A 78 8.53 -13.10 0.88
N SER A 79 8.17 -14.26 0.32
CA SER A 79 7.11 -14.36 -0.68
C SER A 79 5.89 -15.09 -0.16
N MET A 80 4.72 -14.62 -0.58
CA MET A 80 3.42 -15.24 -0.35
C MET A 80 2.70 -15.38 -1.69
N ASP A 81 2.14 -16.54 -1.96
CA ASP A 81 1.36 -16.84 -3.17
C ASP A 81 -0.06 -17.23 -2.79
N GLY A 82 -1.07 -16.71 -3.46
CA GLY A 82 -2.45 -17.10 -3.19
C GLY A 82 -3.50 -16.16 -3.73
N THR A 83 -4.57 -15.99 -2.98
CA THR A 83 -5.73 -15.18 -3.34
C THR A 83 -5.90 -14.01 -2.39
N TYR A 84 -6.22 -12.86 -2.96
CA TYR A 84 -6.60 -11.66 -2.22
C TYR A 84 -7.95 -11.14 -2.74
N SER A 85 -8.84 -10.82 -1.83
CA SER A 85 -10.16 -10.23 -2.09
C SER A 85 -10.30 -8.90 -1.36
N TRP A 86 -10.94 -7.90 -2.01
CA TRP A 86 -11.15 -6.54 -1.46
C TRP A 86 -12.56 -6.00 -1.74
N GLY A 87 -13.42 -6.75 -2.47
CA GLY A 87 -14.75 -6.28 -2.85
C GLY A 87 -15.72 -6.17 -1.68
N ASP A 88 -15.82 -7.22 -0.86
CA ASP A 88 -16.73 -7.29 0.31
C ASP A 88 -15.96 -7.26 1.65
N GLY A 89 -14.88 -6.52 1.69
CA GLY A 89 -13.92 -6.51 2.77
C GLY A 89 -12.61 -7.21 2.41
N ALA A 90 -11.56 -6.92 3.17
CA ALA A 90 -10.26 -7.52 2.90
C ALA A 90 -10.20 -8.96 3.41
N ALA A 91 -9.92 -9.89 2.52
CA ALA A 91 -9.65 -11.28 2.86
C ALA A 91 -8.49 -11.82 2.03
N MET A 92 -7.68 -12.69 2.61
CA MET A 92 -6.49 -13.27 2.01
C MET A 92 -6.40 -14.77 2.34
N ASP A 93 -6.00 -15.56 1.37
CA ASP A 93 -5.73 -16.99 1.51
C ASP A 93 -4.45 -17.29 0.74
N VAL A 94 -3.34 -17.42 1.46
CA VAL A 94 -2.00 -17.52 0.88
C VAL A 94 -1.19 -18.63 1.51
N GLU A 95 -0.21 -19.11 0.76
CA GLU A 95 0.88 -19.95 1.26
C GLU A 95 2.17 -19.14 1.33
N MET A 96 2.95 -19.38 2.39
CA MET A 96 4.26 -18.78 2.58
C MET A 96 5.21 -19.79 3.24
N ASP A 97 6.50 -19.48 3.18
CA ASP A 97 7.52 -20.27 3.85
C ASP A 97 7.30 -20.29 5.37
N THR A 98 7.30 -21.49 5.97
CA THR A 98 7.02 -21.69 7.40
C THR A 98 8.02 -21.01 8.31
N ALA A 99 9.31 -20.97 7.93
CA ALA A 99 10.34 -20.29 8.72
C ALA A 99 10.19 -18.77 8.61
N ALA A 100 9.85 -18.25 7.43
CA ALA A 100 9.56 -16.82 7.23
C ALA A 100 8.30 -16.38 8.01
N ALA A 101 7.31 -17.26 8.14
CA ALA A 101 6.12 -17.05 8.99
C ALA A 101 6.43 -17.17 10.50
N GLN A 102 7.63 -17.59 10.88
CA GLN A 102 8.03 -17.92 12.26
C GLN A 102 7.18 -19.04 12.88
N MET A 103 6.67 -19.96 12.05
CA MET A 103 5.77 -21.03 12.44
C MET A 103 6.48 -22.38 12.62
N SER A 104 7.80 -22.48 12.42
CA SER A 104 8.58 -23.74 12.49
C SER A 104 8.50 -24.50 13.83
N ALA A 105 7.98 -23.86 14.88
CA ALA A 105 7.71 -24.53 16.16
C ALA A 105 6.34 -25.20 16.23
N LEU A 106 5.46 -24.92 15.26
CA LEU A 106 4.05 -25.32 15.25
C LEU A 106 3.69 -26.08 13.95
N GLN A 107 4.58 -26.09 12.96
CA GLN A 107 4.34 -26.64 11.64
C GLN A 107 5.65 -27.26 11.10
N ASP A 108 5.63 -28.54 10.76
CA ASP A 108 6.79 -29.26 10.22
C ASP A 108 6.91 -29.13 8.70
N ASP A 109 5.80 -28.82 7.99
CA ASP A 109 5.82 -28.61 6.55
C ASP A 109 6.60 -27.34 6.17
N PRO A 110 7.30 -27.34 5.02
CA PRO A 110 8.12 -26.18 4.59
C PRO A 110 7.29 -24.94 4.27
N THR A 111 6.00 -25.11 4.00
CA THR A 111 5.05 -24.01 3.76
C THR A 111 3.89 -24.08 4.74
N THR A 112 3.40 -22.91 5.16
CA THR A 112 2.19 -22.79 5.97
C THR A 112 1.15 -21.97 5.22
N ARG A 113 -0.11 -22.38 5.32
CA ARG A 113 -1.24 -21.62 4.80
C ARG A 113 -1.66 -20.58 5.82
N VAL A 114 -1.90 -19.37 5.35
CA VAL A 114 -2.36 -18.25 6.16
C VAL A 114 -3.64 -17.70 5.54
N VAL A 115 -4.72 -17.71 6.31
CA VAL A 115 -5.99 -17.09 5.94
C VAL A 115 -6.19 -15.85 6.81
N MET A 116 -6.47 -14.72 6.17
CA MET A 116 -6.89 -13.49 6.85
C MET A 116 -8.34 -13.21 6.42
N VAL A 117 -9.24 -13.18 7.37
CA VAL A 117 -10.66 -12.87 7.14
C VAL A 117 -11.27 -12.38 8.45
N ASP A 118 -12.25 -11.49 8.36
CA ASP A 118 -12.98 -10.96 9.52
C ASP A 118 -12.07 -10.36 10.61
N GLY A 119 -10.98 -9.72 10.21
CA GLY A 119 -10.03 -9.08 11.13
C GLY A 119 -9.18 -10.04 11.96
N ALA A 120 -9.06 -11.31 11.54
CA ALA A 120 -8.23 -12.30 12.19
C ALA A 120 -7.33 -13.03 11.19
N TYR A 121 -6.14 -13.41 11.65
CA TYR A 121 -5.28 -14.36 10.97
C TYR A 121 -5.56 -15.77 11.46
N TYR A 122 -5.55 -16.72 10.54
CA TYR A 122 -5.62 -18.16 10.79
C TYR A 122 -4.40 -18.78 10.16
N TYR A 123 -3.59 -19.44 10.97
CA TYR A 123 -2.39 -20.17 10.54
C TYR A 123 -2.66 -21.66 10.57
N ASP A 124 -2.39 -22.34 9.49
CA ASP A 124 -2.36 -23.81 9.45
C ASP A 124 -1.21 -24.31 10.31
N ILE A 125 -1.48 -25.25 11.22
CA ILE A 125 -0.52 -25.78 12.19
C ILE A 125 -0.69 -27.28 12.35
N ASP A 126 0.39 -27.97 12.72
CA ASP A 126 0.29 -29.33 13.20
C ASP A 126 -0.45 -29.39 14.54
N PRO A 127 -1.30 -30.42 14.78
CA PRO A 127 -2.01 -30.58 16.03
C PRO A 127 -1.05 -30.67 17.22
N GLN A 128 -1.11 -29.73 18.13
CA GLN A 128 -0.23 -29.69 19.31
C GLN A 128 -0.70 -30.67 20.37
N PRO A 129 0.23 -31.33 21.12
CA PRO A 129 -0.13 -32.33 22.13
C PRO A 129 -0.74 -31.70 23.40
N SER A 130 -0.55 -30.39 23.64
CA SER A 130 -0.98 -29.70 24.84
C SER A 130 -1.10 -28.20 24.63
N GLY A 131 -1.68 -27.48 25.60
CA GLY A 131 -1.82 -26.03 25.56
C GLY A 131 -3.15 -25.56 24.97
N PRO A 132 -3.31 -24.25 24.76
CA PRO A 132 -4.58 -23.65 24.32
C PRO A 132 -5.05 -24.10 22.94
N ILE A 133 -4.13 -24.55 22.09
CA ILE A 133 -4.39 -25.04 20.72
C ILE A 133 -4.22 -26.54 20.59
N ALA A 134 -4.28 -27.30 21.72
CA ALA A 134 -4.11 -28.74 21.70
C ALA A 134 -5.15 -29.44 20.80
N GLY A 135 -4.66 -30.30 19.88
CA GLY A 135 -5.48 -31.02 18.91
C GLY A 135 -6.19 -30.15 17.87
N LYS A 136 -5.75 -28.90 17.70
CA LYS A 136 -6.26 -27.99 16.68
C LYS A 136 -5.36 -27.98 15.46
N GLU A 137 -5.96 -27.86 14.27
CA GLU A 137 -5.28 -27.75 12.97
C GLU A 137 -5.07 -26.28 12.57
N TRP A 138 -5.74 -25.36 13.24
CA TRP A 138 -5.67 -23.93 12.97
C TRP A 138 -5.44 -23.12 14.25
N MET A 139 -4.54 -22.15 14.15
CA MET A 139 -4.30 -21.14 15.18
C MET A 139 -4.87 -19.82 14.71
N ARG A 140 -5.81 -19.24 15.46
CA ARG A 140 -6.42 -17.95 15.23
C ARG A 140 -5.76 -16.87 16.09
N VAL A 141 -5.49 -15.70 15.49
CA VAL A 141 -5.01 -14.51 16.19
C VAL A 141 -5.68 -13.28 15.60
N ASP A 142 -6.38 -12.49 16.41
CA ASP A 142 -6.93 -11.21 15.98
C ASP A 142 -5.84 -10.25 15.53
N VAL A 143 -6.06 -9.52 14.43
CA VAL A 143 -5.16 -8.46 13.98
C VAL A 143 -4.94 -7.43 15.09
N ALA A 144 -6.02 -7.03 15.79
CA ALA A 144 -5.95 -6.08 16.90
C ALA A 144 -5.16 -6.62 18.11
N ALA A 145 -5.08 -7.93 18.30
CA ALA A 145 -4.25 -8.51 19.36
C ALA A 145 -2.75 -8.29 19.08
N VAL A 146 -2.35 -8.36 17.81
CA VAL A 146 -0.95 -8.15 17.38
C VAL A 146 -0.60 -6.67 17.30
N THR A 147 -1.42 -5.88 16.61
CA THR A 147 -1.10 -4.49 16.21
C THR A 147 -1.72 -3.42 17.12
N GLY A 148 -2.63 -3.79 18.01
CA GLY A 148 -3.54 -2.88 18.72
C GLY A 148 -4.70 -2.42 17.82
N GLU A 149 -5.73 -1.82 18.39
CA GLU A 149 -6.92 -1.37 17.66
C GLU A 149 -6.56 -0.38 16.55
N ALA A 150 -5.73 0.63 16.83
CA ALA A 150 -5.29 1.60 15.85
C ALA A 150 -4.47 0.97 14.69
N GLY A 151 -3.71 -0.09 14.99
CA GLY A 151 -2.98 -0.84 13.96
C GLY A 151 -3.91 -1.69 13.09
N ALA A 152 -4.92 -2.30 13.69
CA ALA A 152 -5.94 -3.06 12.96
C ALA A 152 -6.78 -2.15 12.06
N ASP A 153 -7.22 -0.97 12.54
CA ASP A 153 -7.92 0.04 11.75
C ASP A 153 -7.06 0.51 10.57
N ASN A 154 -5.76 0.71 10.80
CA ASN A 154 -4.82 1.11 9.77
C ASN A 154 -4.62 0.02 8.71
N MET A 155 -4.49 -1.24 9.13
CA MET A 155 -4.44 -2.36 8.19
C MET A 155 -5.71 -2.47 7.36
N ALA A 156 -6.88 -2.37 7.97
CA ALA A 156 -8.16 -2.41 7.27
C ALA A 156 -8.30 -1.26 6.24
N ALA A 157 -7.88 -0.05 6.60
CA ALA A 157 -7.93 1.12 5.71
C ALA A 157 -6.97 1.00 4.50
N ASN A 158 -5.88 0.26 4.64
CA ASN A 158 -4.87 0.06 3.58
C ASN A 158 -4.95 -1.33 2.91
N ALA A 159 -5.92 -2.14 3.29
CA ALA A 159 -6.08 -3.48 2.76
C ALA A 159 -6.54 -3.50 1.29
N ASP A 160 -7.16 -2.43 0.80
CA ASP A 160 -7.53 -2.30 -0.61
C ASP A 160 -6.28 -1.98 -1.47
N PRO A 161 -5.91 -2.83 -2.43
CA PRO A 161 -4.74 -2.58 -3.29
C PRO A 161 -4.90 -1.31 -4.14
N THR A 162 -6.13 -0.84 -4.36
CA THR A 162 -6.38 0.41 -5.07
C THR A 162 -6.10 1.66 -4.24
N ALA A 163 -5.90 1.54 -2.92
CA ALA A 163 -5.53 2.67 -2.08
C ALA A 163 -4.24 3.35 -2.57
N GLY A 164 -3.22 2.56 -2.92
CA GLY A 164 -1.99 3.07 -3.52
C GLY A 164 -2.22 3.81 -4.84
N LEU A 165 -3.11 3.28 -5.71
CA LEU A 165 -3.52 3.93 -6.95
C LEU A 165 -4.26 5.25 -6.70
N ARG A 166 -5.18 5.27 -5.75
CA ARG A 166 -5.91 6.49 -5.37
C ARG A 166 -4.98 7.56 -4.82
N TYR A 167 -3.92 7.19 -4.08
CA TYR A 167 -2.90 8.14 -3.64
C TYR A 167 -2.11 8.71 -4.81
N LEU A 168 -1.71 7.88 -5.77
CA LEU A 168 -1.03 8.33 -6.98
C LEU A 168 -1.91 9.27 -7.82
N THR A 169 -3.20 8.98 -7.98
CA THR A 169 -4.13 9.87 -8.70
C THR A 169 -4.34 11.22 -8.01
N ALA A 170 -4.10 11.31 -6.71
CA ALA A 170 -4.11 12.58 -5.97
C ALA A 170 -2.77 13.33 -6.05
N SER A 171 -1.70 12.69 -6.49
CA SER A 171 -0.38 13.30 -6.68
C SER A 171 -0.31 14.05 -8.01
N SER A 172 0.34 15.22 -8.00
CA SER A 172 0.69 15.96 -9.22
C SER A 172 2.02 15.52 -9.84
N GLU A 173 2.72 14.58 -9.20
CA GLU A 173 4.10 14.19 -9.53
C GLU A 173 4.18 12.72 -9.97
N VAL A 174 3.26 12.29 -10.85
CA VAL A 174 3.34 10.96 -11.44
C VAL A 174 4.02 11.02 -12.79
N GLU A 175 5.04 10.18 -12.95
CA GLU A 175 5.82 10.04 -14.17
C GLU A 175 5.38 8.79 -14.95
N ASP A 176 5.27 8.93 -16.26
CA ASP A 176 5.19 7.83 -17.22
C ASP A 176 6.62 7.48 -17.65
N LEU A 177 7.10 6.32 -17.19
CA LEU A 177 8.43 5.80 -17.46
C LEU A 177 8.50 4.99 -18.76
N GLY A 178 7.36 4.85 -19.44
CA GLY A 178 7.28 4.17 -20.73
C GLY A 178 6.81 2.72 -20.62
N LYS A 179 7.02 1.99 -21.73
CA LYS A 179 6.57 0.60 -21.86
C LYS A 179 7.61 -0.38 -21.36
N GLU A 180 7.15 -1.37 -20.61
CA GLU A 180 7.95 -2.50 -20.12
C GLU A 180 7.17 -3.80 -20.27
N THR A 181 7.88 -4.94 -20.34
CA THR A 181 7.25 -6.27 -20.27
C THR A 181 7.37 -6.82 -18.86
N VAL A 182 6.25 -7.01 -18.18
CA VAL A 182 6.18 -7.56 -16.82
C VAL A 182 5.32 -8.83 -16.85
N LEU A 183 5.83 -9.93 -16.30
CA LEU A 183 5.16 -11.24 -16.30
C LEU A 183 4.66 -11.67 -17.68
N GLY A 184 5.41 -11.33 -18.74
CA GLY A 184 5.06 -11.65 -20.12
C GLY A 184 3.96 -10.79 -20.74
N LYS A 185 3.50 -9.73 -20.06
CA LYS A 185 2.52 -8.77 -20.56
C LYS A 185 3.19 -7.44 -20.89
N GLU A 186 2.79 -6.81 -21.99
CA GLU A 186 3.18 -5.41 -22.27
C GLU A 186 2.42 -4.50 -21.30
N THR A 187 3.16 -3.63 -20.62
CA THR A 187 2.64 -2.69 -19.62
C THR A 187 3.18 -1.30 -19.86
N THR A 188 2.50 -0.28 -19.32
CA THR A 188 3.05 1.05 -19.12
C THR A 188 3.42 1.20 -17.65
N HIS A 189 4.65 1.64 -17.38
CA HIS A 189 5.16 1.85 -16.03
C HIS A 189 4.93 3.29 -15.59
N TYR A 190 4.24 3.46 -14.48
CA TYR A 190 4.04 4.74 -13.82
C TYR A 190 4.71 4.73 -12.44
N ARG A 191 5.34 5.84 -12.08
CA ARG A 191 5.98 6.05 -10.79
C ARG A 191 5.55 7.37 -10.19
N GLY A 192 5.28 7.37 -8.88
CA GLY A 192 5.04 8.59 -8.13
C GLY A 192 5.48 8.47 -6.69
N SER A 193 5.59 9.62 -6.04
CA SER A 193 5.85 9.69 -4.61
C SER A 193 4.58 10.10 -3.88
N VAL A 194 4.34 9.49 -2.72
CA VAL A 194 3.20 9.79 -1.86
C VAL A 194 3.72 10.36 -0.56
N GLY A 195 3.31 11.57 -0.23
CA GLY A 195 3.52 12.26 1.03
C GLY A 195 2.19 12.58 1.71
N ALA A 196 2.22 13.10 2.94
CA ALA A 196 1.02 13.45 3.70
C ALA A 196 0.09 14.41 2.93
N GLU A 197 0.66 15.36 2.19
CA GLU A 197 -0.08 16.33 1.38
C GLU A 197 -0.92 15.69 0.26
N HIS A 198 -0.48 14.55 -0.26
CA HIS A 198 -1.22 13.79 -1.27
C HIS A 198 -2.40 13.04 -0.64
N ILE A 199 -2.17 12.44 0.54
CA ILE A 199 -3.22 11.76 1.32
C ILE A 199 -4.31 12.76 1.72
N GLU A 200 -3.95 13.94 2.19
CA GLU A 200 -4.91 15.00 2.55
C GLU A 200 -5.81 15.43 1.38
N LYS A 201 -5.27 15.48 0.17
CA LYS A 201 -6.01 15.85 -1.05
C LYS A 201 -6.81 14.67 -1.64
N SER A 202 -6.59 13.44 -1.18
CA SER A 202 -7.28 12.25 -1.71
C SER A 202 -8.77 12.27 -1.36
N LYS A 203 -9.54 11.37 -2.01
CA LYS A 203 -10.98 11.19 -1.74
C LYS A 203 -11.26 10.31 -0.52
N LEU A 204 -10.25 9.93 0.25
CA LEU A 204 -10.41 9.14 1.46
C LEU A 204 -11.24 9.87 2.51
N THR A 205 -11.92 9.13 3.36
CA THR A 205 -12.60 9.66 4.55
C THR A 205 -11.60 10.24 5.56
N GLY A 206 -12.06 11.06 6.50
CA GLY A 206 -11.18 11.63 7.53
C GLY A 206 -10.46 10.57 8.40
N ALA A 207 -11.12 9.44 8.68
CA ALA A 207 -10.52 8.33 9.41
C ALA A 207 -9.44 7.63 8.59
N GLU A 208 -9.71 7.32 7.32
CA GLU A 208 -8.75 6.72 6.40
C GLU A 208 -7.52 7.62 6.17
N LYS A 209 -7.72 8.94 6.00
CA LYS A 209 -6.62 9.90 5.88
C LYS A 209 -5.71 9.87 7.10
N LYS A 210 -6.30 9.93 8.30
CA LYS A 210 -5.54 9.89 9.55
C LYS A 210 -4.73 8.60 9.69
N ALA A 211 -5.34 7.47 9.39
CA ALA A 211 -4.67 6.17 9.42
C ALA A 211 -3.53 6.08 8.39
N ALA A 212 -3.77 6.52 7.15
CA ALA A 212 -2.78 6.51 6.08
C ALA A 212 -1.59 7.45 6.37
N ILE A 213 -1.84 8.66 6.93
CA ILE A 213 -0.79 9.59 7.33
C ILE A 213 0.05 8.99 8.46
N ALA A 214 -0.58 8.40 9.47
CA ALA A 214 0.13 7.76 10.57
C ALA A 214 1.01 6.60 10.08
N ALA A 215 0.51 5.77 9.15
CA ALA A 215 1.31 4.73 8.51
C ALA A 215 2.48 5.28 7.70
N LEU A 216 2.25 6.36 6.95
CA LEU A 216 3.28 7.02 6.16
C LEU A 216 4.39 7.59 7.06
N GLU A 217 4.03 8.28 8.16
CA GLU A 217 4.98 8.84 9.13
C GLU A 217 5.81 7.75 9.80
N ALA A 218 5.17 6.64 10.19
CA ALA A 218 5.87 5.47 10.74
C ALA A 218 6.87 4.86 9.74
N ASN A 219 6.65 5.07 8.44
CA ASN A 219 7.48 4.59 7.34
C ASN A 219 8.37 5.69 6.71
N GLY A 220 8.77 6.69 7.48
CA GLY A 220 9.72 7.73 7.04
C GLY A 220 9.09 8.91 6.31
N GLY A 221 7.77 9.06 6.33
CA GLY A 221 7.04 10.24 5.86
C GLY A 221 6.93 10.39 4.33
N LYS A 222 7.53 9.48 3.57
CA LYS A 222 7.44 9.44 2.10
C LYS A 222 7.51 8.00 1.60
N MET A 223 6.69 7.69 0.62
CA MET A 223 6.67 6.38 -0.04
C MET A 223 6.74 6.57 -1.55
N THR A 224 7.52 5.75 -2.23
CA THR A 224 7.52 5.65 -3.69
C THR A 224 6.58 4.51 -4.08
N CYS A 225 5.71 4.80 -5.03
CA CYS A 225 4.79 3.82 -5.60
C CYS A 225 5.08 3.67 -7.08
N ASP A 226 5.28 2.44 -7.49
CA ASP A 226 5.40 2.01 -8.89
C ASP A 226 4.21 1.16 -9.27
N ILE A 227 3.68 1.35 -10.48
CA ILE A 227 2.63 0.51 -11.03
C ILE A 227 2.86 0.23 -12.50
N TRP A 228 2.62 -0.99 -12.91
CA TRP A 228 2.68 -1.46 -14.29
C TRP A 228 1.27 -1.86 -14.73
N VAL A 229 0.69 -1.09 -15.67
CA VAL A 229 -0.68 -1.26 -16.14
C VAL A 229 -0.67 -1.82 -17.56
N ASP A 230 -1.43 -2.89 -17.80
CA ASP A 230 -1.56 -3.50 -19.13
C ASP A 230 -2.54 -2.76 -20.05
N GLY A 231 -2.64 -3.21 -21.31
CA GLY A 231 -3.54 -2.61 -22.30
C GLY A 231 -5.04 -2.81 -22.03
N LYS A 232 -5.41 -3.47 -20.92
CA LYS A 232 -6.80 -3.64 -20.46
C LYS A 232 -7.12 -2.79 -19.22
N ASP A 233 -6.26 -1.84 -18.94
CA ASP A 233 -6.31 -1.00 -17.74
C ASP A 233 -6.26 -1.82 -16.42
N LEU A 234 -5.50 -2.93 -16.41
CA LEU A 234 -5.32 -3.75 -15.21
C LEU A 234 -3.88 -3.67 -14.72
N PRO A 235 -3.65 -3.51 -13.41
CA PRO A 235 -2.32 -3.61 -12.86
C PRO A 235 -1.78 -5.03 -13.05
N VAL A 236 -0.55 -5.15 -13.51
CA VAL A 236 0.19 -6.42 -13.58
C VAL A 236 1.10 -6.55 -12.37
N ARG A 237 1.65 -5.42 -11.93
CA ARG A 237 2.52 -5.29 -10.76
C ARG A 237 2.30 -3.95 -10.08
N MET A 238 2.36 -3.96 -8.77
CA MET A 238 2.51 -2.77 -7.93
C MET A 238 3.72 -2.95 -7.02
N SER A 239 4.45 -1.87 -6.76
CA SER A 239 5.55 -1.88 -5.79
C SER A 239 5.51 -0.62 -4.94
N GLN A 240 5.69 -0.77 -3.65
CA GLN A 240 5.76 0.32 -2.68
C GLN A 240 7.07 0.23 -1.93
N THR A 241 7.81 1.33 -1.90
CA THR A 241 9.12 1.39 -1.22
C THR A 241 9.16 2.57 -0.27
N GLY A 242 9.49 2.32 0.98
CA GLY A 242 9.67 3.33 2.02
C GLY A 242 10.30 2.74 3.28
N ALA A 243 11.04 3.54 4.04
CA ALA A 243 11.67 3.18 5.32
C ALA A 243 12.48 1.87 5.31
N GLY A 244 13.16 1.56 4.22
CA GLY A 244 13.95 0.32 4.09
C GLY A 244 13.10 -0.94 3.88
N MET A 245 11.83 -0.77 3.53
CA MET A 245 10.92 -1.86 3.16
C MET A 245 10.45 -1.68 1.72
N THR A 246 10.43 -2.77 0.97
CA THR A 246 9.79 -2.85 -0.35
C THR A 246 8.75 -3.96 -0.31
N VAL A 247 7.52 -3.62 -0.69
CA VAL A 247 6.44 -4.58 -0.90
C VAL A 247 6.08 -4.56 -2.37
N GLN A 248 6.22 -5.69 -3.03
CA GLN A 248 5.81 -5.88 -4.42
C GLN A 248 4.64 -6.86 -4.47
N MET A 249 3.59 -6.51 -5.21
CA MET A 249 2.44 -7.37 -5.48
C MET A 249 2.30 -7.57 -6.98
N ASP A 250 2.36 -8.82 -7.40
CA ASP A 250 2.12 -9.27 -8.77
C ASP A 250 0.69 -9.80 -8.89
N PHE A 251 -0.08 -9.27 -9.84
CA PHE A 251 -1.45 -9.71 -10.12
C PHE A 251 -1.44 -10.75 -11.24
N LEU A 252 -1.59 -12.01 -10.85
CA LEU A 252 -1.50 -13.14 -11.77
C LEU A 252 -2.81 -13.34 -12.55
N LYS A 253 -3.95 -13.23 -11.85
CA LYS A 253 -5.27 -13.44 -12.44
C LYS A 253 -6.34 -12.73 -11.62
N PHE A 254 -7.17 -11.92 -12.26
CA PHE A 254 -8.28 -11.21 -11.62
C PHE A 254 -9.61 -11.95 -11.70
N GLY A 255 -10.50 -11.69 -10.73
CA GLY A 255 -11.95 -11.94 -10.82
C GLY A 255 -12.39 -13.39 -10.84
N THR A 256 -11.62 -14.35 -10.33
CA THR A 256 -11.96 -15.79 -10.35
C THR A 256 -11.70 -16.48 -9.04
N THR A 257 -11.73 -15.76 -7.96
CA THR A 257 -11.44 -16.30 -6.64
C THR A 257 -12.70 -16.88 -6.00
N LYS A 258 -12.56 -17.97 -5.27
CA LYS A 258 -13.60 -18.43 -4.36
C LYS A 258 -13.71 -17.47 -3.19
N GLU A 259 -14.87 -17.39 -2.59
CA GLU A 259 -15.05 -16.72 -1.32
C GLU A 259 -14.05 -17.27 -0.30
N ILE A 260 -13.32 -16.37 0.37
CA ILE A 260 -12.38 -16.72 1.43
C ILE A 260 -13.16 -16.73 2.73
N THR A 261 -13.18 -17.89 3.39
CA THR A 261 -13.91 -18.10 4.64
C THR A 261 -12.97 -18.55 5.75
N ALA A 262 -13.34 -18.25 6.99
CA ALA A 262 -12.60 -18.73 8.15
C ALA A 262 -12.60 -20.27 8.19
N PRO A 263 -11.52 -20.89 8.67
CA PRO A 263 -11.47 -22.31 8.93
C PRO A 263 -12.53 -22.75 9.95
N PRO A 264 -12.89 -24.05 9.99
CA PRO A 264 -13.91 -24.57 10.91
C PRO A 264 -13.57 -24.25 12.38
N ALA A 265 -14.52 -23.68 13.12
CA ALA A 265 -14.30 -23.31 14.52
C ALA A 265 -13.94 -24.51 15.42
N ALA A 266 -14.41 -25.71 15.08
CA ALA A 266 -14.06 -26.94 15.80
C ALA A 266 -12.57 -27.30 15.71
N GLU A 267 -11.92 -26.94 14.58
CA GLU A 267 -10.51 -27.20 14.27
C GLU A 267 -9.60 -26.03 14.65
N THR A 268 -10.19 -24.91 15.08
CA THR A 268 -9.46 -23.66 15.35
C THR A 268 -9.30 -23.44 16.87
N GLY A 269 -8.07 -23.13 17.28
CA GLY A 269 -7.74 -22.65 18.63
C GLY A 269 -7.40 -21.16 18.59
N ASP A 270 -7.91 -20.39 19.56
CA ASP A 270 -7.75 -18.93 19.60
C ASP A 270 -6.66 -18.52 20.60
N LEU A 271 -5.62 -17.82 20.13
CA LEU A 271 -4.54 -17.28 20.95
C LEU A 271 -4.58 -15.73 21.06
N SER A 272 -5.64 -15.08 20.60
CA SER A 272 -5.75 -13.62 20.57
C SER A 272 -5.50 -12.98 21.92
N GLU A 273 -6.06 -13.54 22.99
CA GLU A 273 -5.89 -13.01 24.33
C GLU A 273 -4.44 -13.14 24.85
N GLN A 274 -3.80 -14.28 24.60
CA GLN A 274 -2.41 -14.50 25.00
C GLN A 274 -1.45 -13.54 24.25
N VAL A 275 -1.67 -13.34 22.96
CA VAL A 275 -0.88 -12.42 22.14
C VAL A 275 -1.09 -10.99 22.62
N ARG A 276 -2.33 -10.58 22.92
CA ARG A 276 -2.64 -9.25 23.47
C ARG A 276 -1.90 -9.01 24.79
N GLN A 277 -1.94 -9.96 25.72
CA GLN A 277 -1.24 -9.85 27.00
C GLN A 277 0.27 -9.74 26.84
N GLN A 278 0.87 -10.50 25.92
CA GLN A 278 2.30 -10.42 25.61
C GLN A 278 2.68 -9.07 25.03
N ARG A 279 1.91 -8.55 24.08
CA ARG A 279 2.12 -7.22 23.50
C ARG A 279 2.05 -6.14 24.58
N ASP A 280 0.99 -6.14 25.41
CA ASP A 280 0.77 -5.12 26.44
C ASP A 280 1.88 -5.16 27.50
N ALA A 281 2.37 -6.34 27.84
CA ALA A 281 3.54 -6.51 28.73
C ALA A 281 4.83 -5.98 28.11
N ALA A 282 5.00 -6.09 26.79
CA ALA A 282 6.18 -5.57 26.09
C ALA A 282 6.18 -4.03 25.96
N ILE A 283 5.00 -3.41 25.84
CA ILE A 283 4.85 -1.95 25.73
C ILE A 283 4.92 -1.27 27.10
N GLY A 284 4.55 -1.98 28.18
CA GLY A 284 4.53 -1.46 29.54
C GLY A 284 5.89 -1.47 30.28
N GLN A 285 6.96 -1.90 29.63
CA GLN A 285 8.34 -1.88 30.11
C GLN A 285 9.14 -0.73 29.48
#